data_a94a9acfafb8c389cef398647078c0b3
#
_entry.id   a94a9acfafb8c389cef398647078c0b3
#
_cell.length_a   1.000
_cell.length_b   1.000
_cell.length_c   1.000
_cell.angle_alpha   90.00
_cell.angle_beta   90.00
_cell.angle_gamma   90.00
#
_symmetry.space_group_name_H-M   'P 1'
#
loop_
_entity.id
_entity.type
_entity.pdbx_description
1 polymer ?
#
loop_
_entity_poly.entity_id
_entity_poly.type
_entity_poly.pdbx_seq_one_letter_code
_entity_poly.pdbx_strand_id
1 'polypeptide(L)'
;IVKYSEDWIPTGEGESLYIRPFMFATEAAIGVHAASHYKFMIICSPVGAYYAEGVNPVKIYVEDEYVRATKGGTGLETMQVV
;
A
#
# COMPACT_ATOMS: atom_id res chain seq x y z
N ILE A 1 -6.38 -10.97 -11.43
CA ILE A 1 -5.93 -11.46 -10.12
C ILE A 1 -7.08 -11.88 -9.22
N VAL A 2 -8.18 -11.14 -9.23
CA VAL A 2 -9.37 -11.45 -8.42
C VAL A 2 -9.94 -12.82 -8.80
N LYS A 3 -9.98 -13.14 -10.08
CA LYS A 3 -10.44 -14.42 -10.59
C LYS A 3 -9.64 -15.61 -10.04
N TYR A 4 -8.31 -15.47 -9.94
CA TYR A 4 -7.44 -16.51 -9.38
C TYR A 4 -7.60 -16.66 -7.87
N SER A 5 -8.05 -15.61 -7.20
CA SER A 5 -8.24 -15.57 -5.75
C SER A 5 -9.69 -15.69 -5.34
N GLU A 6 -10.57 -16.14 -6.24
CA GLU A 6 -12.02 -16.21 -6.03
C GLU A 6 -12.39 -17.01 -4.79
N ASP A 7 -11.70 -18.13 -4.55
CA ASP A 7 -11.95 -18.99 -3.39
C ASP A 7 -11.58 -18.32 -2.05
N TRP A 8 -10.81 -17.24 -2.11
CA TRP A 8 -10.39 -16.49 -0.94
C TRP A 8 -11.30 -15.32 -0.62
N ILE A 9 -12.26 -15.02 -1.48
CA ILE A 9 -13.20 -13.92 -1.26
C ILE A 9 -14.19 -14.34 -0.18
N PRO A 10 -14.20 -13.64 0.98
CA PRO A 10 -15.13 -13.99 2.04
C PRO A 10 -16.56 -13.60 1.67
N THR A 11 -17.52 -14.35 2.21
CA THR A 11 -18.94 -14.15 1.94
C THR A 11 -19.72 -13.61 3.15
N GLY A 12 -19.06 -13.40 4.27
CA GLY A 12 -19.66 -12.86 5.47
C GLY A 12 -20.00 -11.38 5.35
N GLU A 13 -20.94 -10.92 6.14
CA GLU A 13 -21.32 -9.51 6.18
C GLU A 13 -20.18 -8.66 6.74
N GLY A 14 -19.87 -7.57 6.07
CA GLY A 14 -18.76 -6.69 6.45
C GLY A 14 -17.38 -7.24 6.14
N GLU A 15 -17.30 -8.42 5.55
CA GLU A 15 -16.03 -9.01 5.12
C GLU A 15 -15.71 -8.63 3.68
N SER A 16 -14.43 -8.60 3.37
CA SER A 16 -13.94 -8.28 2.03
C SER A 16 -12.58 -8.90 1.75
N LEU A 17 -12.19 -8.92 0.50
CA LEU A 17 -10.84 -9.31 0.11
C LEU A 17 -9.98 -8.05 0.03
N TYR A 18 -8.95 -8.00 0.85
CA TYR A 18 -7.94 -6.94 0.80
C TYR A 18 -6.94 -7.27 -0.31
N ILE A 19 -6.73 -6.32 -1.20
CA ILE A 19 -5.81 -6.47 -2.34
C ILE A 19 -4.74 -5.39 -2.22
N ARG A 20 -3.49 -5.81 -2.14
CA ARG A 20 -2.34 -4.89 -2.03
C ARG A 20 -1.35 -5.14 -3.16
N PRO A 21 -1.37 -4.35 -4.22
CA PRO A 21 -0.26 -4.27 -5.15
C PRO A 21 0.87 -3.45 -4.54
N PHE A 22 2.10 -3.91 -4.71
CA PHE A 22 3.27 -3.17 -4.26
C PHE A 22 4.50 -3.54 -5.07
N MET A 23 5.49 -2.68 -5.01
CA MET A 23 6.75 -2.87 -5.72
C MET A 23 7.90 -2.45 -4.80
N PHE A 24 9.01 -3.17 -4.90
CA PHE A 24 10.21 -2.84 -4.15
C PHE A 24 11.47 -3.16 -4.98
N ALA A 25 12.55 -2.46 -4.64
CA ALA A 25 13.83 -2.70 -5.28
C ALA A 25 14.46 -4.01 -4.79
N THR A 26 15.03 -4.76 -5.70
CA THR A 26 15.72 -6.02 -5.39
C THR A 26 17.24 -5.93 -5.61
N GLU A 27 17.73 -4.77 -5.95
CA GLU A 27 19.15 -4.54 -6.16
C GLU A 27 19.91 -4.60 -4.84
N ALA A 28 20.97 -5.43 -4.80
CA ALA A 28 21.79 -5.60 -3.61
C ALA A 28 22.85 -4.47 -3.53
N ALA A 29 22.41 -3.30 -3.08
CA ALA A 29 23.27 -2.12 -2.97
C ALA A 29 22.90 -1.30 -1.75
N ILE A 30 23.91 -0.66 -1.15
CA ILE A 30 23.75 0.30 -0.07
C ILE A 30 24.04 1.69 -0.65
N GLY A 31 23.15 2.63 -0.37
CA GLY A 31 23.30 4.00 -0.83
C GLY A 31 22.01 4.54 -1.43
N VAL A 32 21.98 5.84 -1.63
CA VAL A 32 20.82 6.53 -2.19
C VAL A 32 21.01 6.70 -3.69
N HIS A 33 20.39 5.84 -4.45
CA HIS A 33 20.38 5.90 -5.92
C HIS A 33 19.12 5.19 -6.45
N ALA A 34 18.79 5.46 -7.69
CA ALA A 34 17.69 4.76 -8.34
C ALA A 34 18.08 3.30 -8.63
N ALA A 35 17.25 2.36 -8.20
CA ALA A 35 17.48 0.95 -8.49
C ALA A 35 17.15 0.63 -9.95
N SER A 36 17.81 -0.39 -10.48
CA SER A 36 17.57 -0.90 -11.85
C SER A 36 16.75 -2.18 -11.89
N HIS A 37 16.56 -2.83 -10.75
CA HIS A 37 15.81 -4.08 -10.64
C HIS A 37 14.74 -3.96 -9.55
N TYR A 38 13.54 -4.43 -9.88
CA TYR A 38 12.38 -4.33 -9.00
C TYR A 38 11.62 -5.65 -9.01
N LYS A 39 10.88 -5.89 -7.93
CA LYS A 39 9.88 -6.94 -7.88
C LYS A 39 8.51 -6.30 -7.66
N PHE A 40 7.56 -6.64 -8.51
CA PHE A 40 6.16 -6.27 -8.37
C PHE A 40 5.37 -7.47 -7.86
N MET A 41 4.55 -7.23 -6.83
CA MET A 41 3.73 -8.27 -6.23
C MET A 41 2.32 -7.75 -5.97
N ILE A 42 1.38 -8.67 -5.99
CA ILE A 42 0.02 -8.41 -5.53
C ILE A 42 -0.31 -9.49 -4.49
N ILE A 43 -0.58 -9.06 -3.27
CA ILE A 43 -1.00 -9.96 -2.20
C ILE A 43 -2.47 -9.71 -1.86
N CYS A 44 -3.16 -10.78 -1.50
CA CYS A 44 -4.57 -10.73 -1.13
C CYS A 44 -4.77 -11.38 0.23
N SER A 45 -5.71 -10.86 1.00
CA SER A 45 -6.08 -11.41 2.30
C SER A 45 -7.57 -11.21 2.56
N PRO A 46 -8.29 -12.23 3.01
CA PRO A 46 -9.64 -12.01 3.52
C PRO A 46 -9.57 -11.20 4.82
N VAL A 47 -10.42 -10.19 4.95
CA VAL A 47 -10.45 -9.31 6.11
C VAL A 47 -11.89 -9.10 6.58
N GLY A 48 -12.04 -8.88 7.87
CA GLY A 48 -13.29 -8.44 8.48
C GLY A 48 -13.47 -6.92 8.40
N ALA A 49 -14.41 -6.40 9.17
CA ALA A 49 -14.64 -4.96 9.24
C ALA A 49 -13.39 -4.23 9.73
N TYR A 50 -13.02 -3.16 9.04
CA TYR A 50 -11.82 -2.40 9.35
C TYR A 50 -11.89 -1.76 10.75
N TYR A 51 -13.07 -1.30 11.15
CA TYR A 51 -13.30 -0.77 12.49
C TYR A 51 -14.20 -1.72 13.28
N ALA A 52 -13.83 -2.00 14.53
CA ALA A 52 -14.61 -2.85 15.43
C ALA A 52 -16.01 -2.29 15.72
N GLU A 53 -16.19 -1.00 15.56
CA GLU A 53 -17.46 -0.29 15.77
C GLU A 53 -18.39 -0.29 14.53
N GLY A 54 -17.99 -0.93 13.43
CA GLY A 54 -18.75 -0.95 12.19
C GLY A 54 -18.52 0.29 11.32
N VAL A 55 -19.59 0.80 10.70
CA VAL A 55 -19.53 1.87 9.69
C VAL A 55 -19.67 3.26 10.32
N ASN A 56 -19.06 3.50 11.46
CA ASN A 56 -19.09 4.82 12.10
C ASN A 56 -18.18 5.81 11.37
N PRO A 57 -18.62 7.06 11.22
CA PRO A 57 -17.79 8.10 10.62
C PRO A 57 -16.51 8.33 11.40
N VAL A 58 -15.43 8.57 10.70
CA VAL A 58 -14.14 8.94 11.30
C VAL A 58 -13.74 10.34 10.84
N LYS A 59 -12.96 11.01 11.66
CA LYS A 59 -12.40 12.30 11.30
C LYS A 59 -11.12 12.07 10.49
N ILE A 60 -11.01 12.76 9.38
CA ILE A 60 -9.84 12.70 8.52
C ILE A 60 -9.17 14.07 8.54
N TYR A 61 -7.90 14.09 8.91
CA TYR A 61 -7.06 15.27 8.80
C TYR A 61 -6.45 15.31 7.41
N VAL A 62 -6.64 16.41 6.71
CA VAL A 62 -6.01 16.63 5.41
C VAL A 62 -4.73 17.40 5.63
N GLU A 63 -3.61 16.75 5.37
CA GLU A 63 -2.29 17.37 5.48
C GLU A 63 -1.99 18.14 4.20
N ASP A 64 -1.66 19.42 4.32
CA ASP A 64 -1.40 20.32 3.20
C ASP A 64 -0.02 20.99 3.24
N GLU A 65 0.72 20.78 4.33
CA GLU A 65 2.09 21.34 4.47
C GLU A 65 3.16 20.31 4.14
N TYR A 66 2.98 19.08 4.66
CA TYR A 66 3.94 18.01 4.46
C TYR A 66 3.49 17.08 3.35
N VAL A 67 4.43 16.60 2.58
CA VAL A 67 4.17 15.65 1.51
C VAL A 67 4.88 14.32 1.81
N ARG A 68 4.18 13.22 1.52
CA ARG A 68 4.75 11.89 1.72
C ARG A 68 5.90 11.60 0.76
N ALA A 69 5.80 12.11 -0.45
CA ALA A 69 6.83 11.96 -1.48
C ALA A 69 6.96 13.26 -2.25
N THR A 70 8.17 13.70 -2.45
CA THR A 70 8.45 14.91 -3.23
C THR A 70 8.18 14.70 -4.71
N LYS A 71 8.01 15.78 -5.45
CA LYS A 71 7.85 15.73 -6.90
C LYS A 71 9.08 15.04 -7.53
N GLY A 72 8.82 14.01 -8.34
CA GLY A 72 9.86 13.16 -8.90
C GLY A 72 10.15 11.88 -8.10
N GLY A 73 9.64 11.78 -6.87
CA GLY A 73 9.74 10.60 -6.03
C GLY A 73 11.10 10.37 -5.38
N THR A 74 11.23 9.24 -4.70
CA THR A 74 12.47 8.79 -4.09
C THR A 74 13.47 8.34 -5.14
N GLY A 75 14.71 8.77 -5.02
CA GLY A 75 15.79 8.48 -5.98
C GLY A 75 16.31 9.70 -6.70
N LEU A 76 15.61 10.79 -6.63
CA LEU A 76 16.17 12.10 -6.81
C LEU A 76 16.60 12.53 -5.41
N GLU A 77 17.78 13.05 -5.24
CA GLU A 77 18.44 13.46 -3.98
C GLU A 77 17.58 14.37 -3.08
N THR A 78 16.39 13.94 -2.74
CA THR A 78 15.46 14.71 -1.96
C THR A 78 15.17 13.98 -0.66
N MET A 79 15.49 14.61 0.45
CA MET A 79 15.12 14.10 1.76
C MET A 79 13.60 13.96 1.84
N GLN A 80 13.14 12.77 2.11
CA GLN A 80 11.76 12.60 2.57
C GLN A 80 11.68 13.17 3.99
N VAL A 81 10.83 14.14 4.16
CA VAL A 81 10.40 14.55 5.49
C VAL A 81 9.38 13.53 5.95
N VAL A 82 9.74 12.77 6.93
CA VAL A 82 8.85 11.80 7.57
C VAL A 82 8.02 12.51 8.62
#